data_fcdf65fd8585c92d393b5ef5b7d5c487
#
_entry.id   fcdf65fd8585c92d393b5ef5b7d5c487
#
_cell.length_a   1.000
_cell.length_b   1.000
_cell.length_c   1.000
_cell.angle_alpha   90.00
_cell.angle_beta   90.00
_cell.angle_gamma   90.00
#
_symmetry.space_group_name_H-M   'P 1'
#
loop_
_entity.id
_entity.type
_entity.pdbx_description
1 polymer ?
#
loop_
_entity_poly.entity_id
_entity_poly.type
_entity_poly.pdbx_seq_one_letter_code
_entity_poly.pdbx_strand_id
1 'polypeptide(L)'
;MRAWLAASGVTVLLMAATALAAIAADDVLKVCLDEDLPPLSSHHQGAADRGFDVALAEAVAARLGRSLKIQWFESKLDEDSSPALEANALLSDDRCALVGSYALTKDSLVVPGVKTAKLPGFEGASRDDRRRRVPLGVLAPSQPYIYSPLTIALGPKALEKTRGRSIAGVGDLAGLRIGIESGTLADAILMTFEQGRLIDNITHLVPGRDDLLGALDRGDFDATLLDLRRFDAYRAAHPDTRLAASGYFYPIGANRGYVGLASDPDLLAAVNKALSDLQAAGTIAELGQAAGLTYLPPREPAILGDVWLKILQR
;
A
#
# COMPACT_ATOMS: atom_id res chain seq x y z
N MET A 1 88.00 -3.36 -30.05
CA MET A 1 87.29 -2.47 -29.11
C MET A 1 85.82 -2.80 -29.21
N ARG A 2 85.33 -3.43 -28.19
CA ARG A 2 83.88 -3.96 -28.10
C ARG A 2 83.10 -3.03 -27.21
N ALA A 3 82.03 -2.41 -27.75
CA ALA A 3 81.08 -1.64 -27.01
C ALA A 3 79.86 -2.55 -26.65
N TRP A 4 79.52 -2.66 -25.37
CA TRP A 4 78.36 -3.35 -24.85
C TRP A 4 77.23 -2.33 -24.73
N LEU A 5 76.08 -2.62 -25.38
CA LEU A 5 74.84 -1.92 -25.16
C LEU A 5 73.97 -2.78 -24.26
N ALA A 6 73.74 -2.28 -23.02
CA ALA A 6 72.80 -2.84 -22.10
C ALA A 6 71.40 -2.32 -22.36
N ALA A 7 70.50 -3.20 -22.74
CA ALA A 7 69.07 -2.88 -22.88
C ALA A 7 68.37 -3.12 -21.53
N SER A 8 67.94 -2.02 -20.89
CA SER A 8 67.11 -2.09 -19.67
C SER A 8 65.63 -2.23 -20.08
N GLY A 9 65.12 -3.44 -19.90
CA GLY A 9 63.69 -3.70 -20.04
C GLY A 9 62.95 -3.21 -18.82
N VAL A 10 62.09 -2.20 -18.97
CA VAL A 10 61.14 -1.76 -17.95
C VAL A 10 59.89 -2.61 -18.10
N THR A 11 59.72 -3.55 -17.17
CA THR A 11 58.48 -4.35 -17.07
C THR A 11 57.46 -3.53 -16.24
N VAL A 12 56.47 -2.96 -16.94
CA VAL A 12 55.34 -2.30 -16.31
C VAL A 12 54.36 -3.40 -15.87
N LEU A 13 54.32 -3.71 -14.59
CA LEU A 13 53.26 -4.52 -13.97
C LEU A 13 52.00 -3.65 -13.93
N LEU A 14 51.03 -3.92 -14.81
CA LEU A 14 49.64 -3.46 -14.62
C LEU A 14 49.01 -4.28 -13.48
N MET A 15 48.99 -3.72 -12.26
CA MET A 15 48.10 -4.18 -11.21
C MET A 15 46.68 -3.73 -11.58
N ALA A 16 45.88 -4.62 -12.13
CA ALA A 16 44.46 -4.50 -12.18
C ALA A 16 43.92 -4.68 -10.73
N ALA A 17 43.75 -3.57 -10.02
CA ALA A 17 43.02 -3.55 -8.77
C ALA A 17 41.54 -3.78 -9.09
N THR A 18 41.08 -5.04 -8.95
CA THR A 18 39.66 -5.33 -8.83
C THR A 18 39.21 -4.79 -7.47
N ALA A 19 38.70 -3.56 -7.48
CA ALA A 19 37.93 -3.03 -6.36
C ALA A 19 36.64 -3.86 -6.29
N LEU A 20 36.64 -4.95 -5.49
CA LEU A 20 35.40 -5.43 -4.90
C LEU A 20 34.93 -4.29 -3.98
N ALA A 21 33.99 -3.50 -4.47
CA ALA A 21 33.28 -2.55 -3.64
C ALA A 21 32.62 -3.38 -2.54
N ALA A 22 33.13 -3.30 -1.32
CA ALA A 22 32.41 -3.74 -0.14
C ALA A 22 31.14 -2.90 -0.14
N ILE A 23 29.99 -3.55 -0.33
CA ILE A 23 28.68 -2.91 -0.23
C ILE A 23 28.60 -2.43 1.23
N ALA A 24 28.73 -1.13 1.44
CA ALA A 24 28.58 -0.52 2.74
C ALA A 24 27.13 -0.73 3.23
N ALA A 25 26.89 -0.67 4.54
CA ALA A 25 25.55 -0.83 5.10
C ALA A 25 24.52 0.19 4.53
N ASP A 26 25.01 1.32 4.00
CA ASP A 26 24.23 2.34 3.32
C ASP A 26 23.75 1.95 1.91
N ASP A 27 24.25 0.84 1.34
CA ASP A 27 23.88 0.38 0.00
C ASP A 27 22.61 -0.50 -0.01
N VAL A 28 21.97 -0.72 1.14
CA VAL A 28 20.76 -1.52 1.27
C VAL A 28 19.57 -0.64 1.63
N LEU A 29 18.57 -0.59 0.77
CA LEU A 29 17.27 -0.01 1.09
C LEU A 29 16.41 -1.06 1.78
N LYS A 30 16.11 -0.87 3.07
CA LYS A 30 15.19 -1.74 3.80
C LYS A 30 13.78 -1.16 3.71
N VAL A 31 12.81 -1.95 3.22
CA VAL A 31 11.40 -1.55 3.09
C VAL A 31 10.53 -2.54 3.84
N CYS A 32 9.68 -2.06 4.75
CA CYS A 32 8.64 -2.86 5.38
C CYS A 32 7.41 -2.92 4.47
N LEU A 33 6.93 -4.13 4.20
CA LEU A 33 5.69 -4.39 3.46
C LEU A 33 4.79 -5.33 4.27
N ASP A 34 3.48 -5.07 4.22
CA ASP A 34 2.48 -5.96 4.80
C ASP A 34 2.44 -7.28 4.01
N GLU A 35 2.45 -8.41 4.71
CA GLU A 35 2.48 -9.75 4.09
C GLU A 35 1.14 -10.16 3.48
N ASP A 36 0.03 -9.48 3.87
CA ASP A 36 -1.33 -9.80 3.40
C ASP A 36 -2.11 -8.54 2.97
N LEU A 37 -1.58 -7.84 1.98
CA LEU A 37 -2.21 -6.65 1.39
C LEU A 37 -2.34 -6.78 -0.15
N PRO A 38 -2.89 -7.89 -0.70
CA PRO A 38 -2.99 -8.06 -2.14
C PRO A 38 -3.90 -6.99 -2.77
N PRO A 39 -3.64 -6.59 -4.02
CA PRO A 39 -2.53 -6.92 -4.90
C PRO A 39 -1.32 -5.99 -4.71
N LEU A 40 -1.26 -5.21 -3.61
CA LEU A 40 -0.14 -4.31 -3.30
C LEU A 40 1.08 -5.09 -2.84
N SER A 41 0.93 -5.95 -1.83
CA SER A 41 1.99 -6.82 -1.34
C SER A 41 1.42 -8.15 -0.84
N SER A 42 2.16 -9.22 -1.04
CA SER A 42 1.80 -10.56 -0.56
C SER A 42 3.06 -11.40 -0.36
N HIS A 43 3.14 -12.04 0.80
CA HIS A 43 4.21 -12.95 1.17
C HIS A 43 3.61 -14.19 1.84
N HIS A 44 3.71 -15.34 1.17
CA HIS A 44 3.26 -16.62 1.71
C HIS A 44 4.39 -17.62 1.64
N GLN A 45 4.56 -18.43 2.69
CA GLN A 45 5.61 -19.45 2.74
C GLN A 45 5.60 -20.35 1.48
N GLY A 46 6.76 -20.43 0.82
CA GLY A 46 6.94 -21.24 -0.38
C GLY A 46 6.44 -20.60 -1.69
N ALA A 47 5.94 -19.37 -1.67
CA ALA A 47 5.62 -18.59 -2.85
C ALA A 47 6.62 -17.43 -3.04
N ALA A 48 6.79 -16.99 -4.28
CA ALA A 48 7.56 -15.77 -4.54
C ALA A 48 6.82 -14.54 -4.02
N ASP A 49 7.56 -13.58 -3.49
CA ASP A 49 7.05 -12.26 -3.10
C ASP A 49 6.35 -11.61 -4.30
N ARG A 50 5.18 -11.07 -4.08
CA ARG A 50 4.35 -10.53 -5.15
C ARG A 50 3.70 -9.23 -4.75
N GLY A 51 3.37 -8.44 -5.77
CA GLY A 51 2.54 -7.27 -5.67
C GLY A 51 3.19 -6.01 -6.20
N PHE A 52 2.38 -5.00 -6.30
CA PHE A 52 2.77 -3.69 -6.82
C PHE A 52 3.89 -3.05 -5.99
N ASP A 53 3.79 -3.10 -4.64
CA ASP A 53 4.77 -2.46 -3.76
C ASP A 53 6.12 -3.15 -3.76
N VAL A 54 6.15 -4.48 -4.00
CA VAL A 54 7.41 -5.21 -4.18
C VAL A 54 8.14 -4.68 -5.41
N ALA A 55 7.44 -4.65 -6.55
CA ALA A 55 8.01 -4.16 -7.81
C ALA A 55 8.37 -2.66 -7.75
N LEU A 56 7.56 -1.85 -7.07
CA LEU A 56 7.85 -0.43 -6.88
C LEU A 56 9.08 -0.23 -5.98
N ALA A 57 9.20 -0.99 -4.89
CA ALA A 57 10.36 -0.92 -4.00
C ALA A 57 11.66 -1.33 -4.72
N GLU A 58 11.60 -2.36 -5.60
CA GLU A 58 12.71 -2.74 -6.47
C GLU A 58 13.10 -1.60 -7.42
N ALA A 59 12.13 -0.98 -8.08
CA ALA A 59 12.37 0.13 -9.00
C ALA A 59 12.95 1.36 -8.29
N VAL A 60 12.45 1.68 -7.07
CA VAL A 60 12.99 2.77 -6.24
C VAL A 60 14.42 2.45 -5.79
N ALA A 61 14.68 1.25 -5.27
CA ALA A 61 16.01 0.84 -4.85
C ALA A 61 17.03 0.93 -6.00
N ALA A 62 16.64 0.46 -7.20
CA ALA A 62 17.47 0.56 -8.40
C ALA A 62 17.77 2.01 -8.79
N ARG A 63 16.79 2.93 -8.67
CA ARG A 63 17.00 4.36 -8.92
C ARG A 63 17.93 5.03 -7.91
N LEU A 64 17.94 4.52 -6.67
CA LEU A 64 18.87 4.96 -5.62
C LEU A 64 20.25 4.32 -5.72
N GLY A 65 20.45 3.33 -6.62
CA GLY A 65 21.68 2.56 -6.73
C GLY A 65 21.90 1.64 -5.52
N ARG A 66 20.83 1.24 -4.82
CA ARG A 66 20.85 0.40 -3.62
C ARG A 66 20.27 -0.98 -3.90
N SER A 67 20.71 -1.99 -3.16
CA SER A 67 20.02 -3.28 -3.12
C SER A 67 18.76 -3.17 -2.25
N LEU A 68 17.71 -3.93 -2.58
CA LEU A 68 16.49 -3.98 -1.79
C LEU A 68 16.55 -5.11 -0.77
N LYS A 69 16.09 -4.83 0.46
CA LYS A 69 15.72 -5.83 1.45
C LYS A 69 14.29 -5.56 1.94
N ILE A 70 13.39 -6.49 1.72
CA ILE A 70 12.03 -6.41 2.26
C ILE A 70 12.02 -7.00 3.67
N GLN A 71 11.39 -6.29 4.59
CA GLN A 71 11.01 -6.78 5.91
C GLN A 71 9.49 -6.96 5.91
N TRP A 72 9.06 -8.20 5.92
CA TRP A 72 7.65 -8.53 5.99
C TRP A 72 7.09 -8.34 7.39
N PHE A 73 5.87 -7.81 7.50
CA PHE A 73 5.16 -7.68 8.76
C PHE A 73 3.67 -8.00 8.57
N GLU A 74 3.04 -8.47 9.64
CA GLU A 74 1.62 -8.73 9.72
C GLU A 74 0.96 -7.59 10.49
N SER A 75 0.08 -6.82 9.84
CA SER A 75 -0.69 -5.79 10.51
C SER A 75 -1.74 -6.43 11.43
N LYS A 76 -1.71 -6.07 12.72
CA LYS A 76 -2.68 -6.52 13.71
C LYS A 76 -3.49 -5.32 14.16
N LEU A 77 -4.66 -5.16 13.58
CA LEU A 77 -5.61 -4.15 13.99
C LEU A 77 -6.32 -4.62 15.28
N ASP A 78 -5.60 -4.58 16.40
CA ASP A 78 -6.15 -4.80 17.74
C ASP A 78 -6.40 -3.46 18.46
N GLU A 79 -7.00 -3.51 19.66
CA GLU A 79 -7.35 -2.30 20.45
C GLU A 79 -6.13 -1.43 20.79
N ASP A 80 -4.94 -2.03 20.88
CA ASP A 80 -3.68 -1.37 21.25
C ASP A 80 -2.83 -0.97 20.02
N SER A 81 -3.32 -1.19 18.81
CA SER A 81 -2.58 -1.02 17.56
C SER A 81 -3.31 -0.12 16.55
N SER A 82 -2.55 0.47 15.66
CA SER A 82 -3.04 1.17 14.48
C SER A 82 -1.96 1.18 13.42
N PRO A 83 -2.29 1.38 12.14
CA PRO A 83 -1.27 1.49 11.09
C PRO A 83 -0.19 2.51 11.41
N ALA A 84 -0.56 3.63 12.07
CA ALA A 84 0.38 4.66 12.49
C ALA A 84 1.36 4.18 13.58
N LEU A 85 0.86 3.43 14.56
CA LEU A 85 1.70 2.90 15.64
C LEU A 85 2.62 1.79 15.14
N GLU A 86 2.10 0.89 14.31
CA GLU A 86 2.87 -0.22 13.73
C GLU A 86 4.00 0.27 12.83
N ALA A 87 3.68 1.14 11.86
CA ALA A 87 4.68 1.73 10.97
C ALA A 87 5.75 2.49 11.74
N ASN A 88 5.34 3.33 12.71
CA ASN A 88 6.27 4.10 13.52
C ASN A 88 7.17 3.19 14.37
N ALA A 89 6.64 2.14 14.99
CA ALA A 89 7.43 1.20 15.77
C ALA A 89 8.46 0.46 14.91
N LEU A 90 8.08 0.00 13.70
CA LEU A 90 9.00 -0.66 12.77
C LEU A 90 10.15 0.26 12.35
N LEU A 91 9.82 1.51 11.98
CA LEU A 91 10.79 2.52 11.58
C LEU A 91 11.70 2.93 12.73
N SER A 92 11.15 3.18 13.92
CA SER A 92 11.89 3.62 15.10
C SER A 92 12.78 2.52 15.71
N ASP A 93 12.53 1.26 15.35
CA ASP A 93 13.32 0.09 15.75
C ASP A 93 14.30 -0.39 14.66
N ASP A 94 14.54 0.44 13.62
CA ASP A 94 15.44 0.15 12.50
C ASP A 94 15.13 -1.16 11.76
N ARG A 95 13.88 -1.65 11.80
CA ARG A 95 13.47 -2.82 11.03
C ARG A 95 13.48 -2.51 9.54
N CYS A 96 13.08 -1.30 9.19
CA CYS A 96 13.15 -0.75 7.85
C CYS A 96 13.37 0.77 7.88
N ALA A 97 13.72 1.33 6.74
CA ALA A 97 13.84 2.78 6.55
C ALA A 97 12.54 3.40 5.98
N LEU A 98 11.71 2.57 5.31
CA LEU A 98 10.45 2.97 4.71
C LEU A 98 9.38 1.90 4.98
N VAL A 99 8.12 2.32 5.14
CA VAL A 99 6.95 1.44 5.10
C VAL A 99 6.15 1.77 3.84
N GLY A 100 5.85 0.75 3.03
CA GLY A 100 5.12 0.90 1.77
C GLY A 100 3.61 0.91 1.93
N SER A 101 2.90 1.24 0.86
CA SER A 101 1.42 1.30 0.79
C SER A 101 0.74 2.07 1.91
N TYR A 102 1.42 3.02 2.47
CA TYR A 102 0.94 3.78 3.61
C TYR A 102 -0.14 4.79 3.18
N ALA A 103 -1.30 4.73 3.80
CA ALA A 103 -2.38 5.68 3.52
C ALA A 103 -2.01 7.07 4.05
N LEU A 104 -1.90 8.05 3.15
CA LEU A 104 -1.49 9.41 3.48
C LEU A 104 -2.67 10.23 3.99
N THR A 105 -3.01 10.06 5.26
CA THR A 105 -4.01 10.84 5.97
C THR A 105 -3.38 11.54 7.16
N LYS A 106 -3.97 12.63 7.64
CA LYS A 106 -3.49 13.29 8.85
C LYS A 106 -3.44 12.32 10.04
N ASP A 107 -4.51 11.54 10.22
CA ASP A 107 -4.64 10.64 11.36
C ASP A 107 -3.65 9.47 11.32
N SER A 108 -3.22 9.08 10.12
CA SER A 108 -2.22 8.02 9.96
C SER A 108 -0.78 8.50 10.19
N LEU A 109 -0.52 9.80 10.06
CA LEU A 109 0.82 10.38 10.22
C LEU A 109 1.11 10.89 11.63
N VAL A 110 0.07 11.10 12.44
CA VAL A 110 0.21 11.65 13.79
C VAL A 110 -0.54 10.78 14.79
N VAL A 111 0.15 10.34 15.83
CA VAL A 111 -0.44 9.60 16.96
C VAL A 111 -0.32 10.46 18.21
N PRO A 112 -1.31 11.32 18.49
CA PRO A 112 -1.24 12.26 19.61
C PRO A 112 -1.13 11.56 20.95
N GLY A 113 -0.19 11.99 21.79
CA GLY A 113 -0.08 11.54 23.18
C GLY A 113 0.55 10.15 23.38
N VAL A 114 0.79 9.36 22.34
CA VAL A 114 1.44 8.05 22.43
C VAL A 114 2.94 8.20 22.21
N LYS A 115 3.76 7.78 23.19
CA LYS A 115 5.22 7.90 23.14
C LYS A 115 5.92 6.58 22.82
N THR A 116 5.27 5.45 23.02
CA THR A 116 5.82 4.11 22.77
C THR A 116 4.75 3.20 22.20
N ALA A 117 5.13 2.28 21.30
CA ALA A 117 4.25 1.25 20.78
C ALA A 117 4.92 -0.13 20.82
N LYS A 118 4.11 -1.18 20.72
CA LYS A 118 4.59 -2.54 20.46
C LYS A 118 4.93 -2.68 18.96
N LEU A 119 5.89 -3.53 18.65
CA LEU A 119 6.11 -3.96 17.28
C LEU A 119 4.95 -4.85 16.80
N PRO A 120 4.50 -4.73 15.55
CA PRO A 120 3.62 -5.72 14.94
C PRO A 120 4.34 -7.08 14.83
N GLY A 121 3.65 -8.13 14.42
CA GLY A 121 4.28 -9.36 13.98
C GLY A 121 5.17 -9.06 12.77
N PHE A 122 6.40 -9.56 12.74
CA PHE A 122 7.26 -9.42 11.58
C PHE A 122 8.13 -10.66 11.39
N GLU A 123 8.59 -10.88 10.17
CA GLU A 123 9.43 -12.02 9.84
C GLU A 123 10.73 -12.00 10.65
N GLY A 124 11.01 -13.13 11.32
CA GLY A 124 12.18 -13.25 12.21
C GLY A 124 11.98 -12.66 13.61
N ALA A 125 10.77 -12.21 13.98
CA ALA A 125 10.51 -11.67 15.30
C ALA A 125 10.67 -12.70 16.43
N SER A 126 11.49 -12.37 17.42
CA SER A 126 11.67 -13.15 18.65
C SER A 126 10.50 -12.95 19.63
N ARG A 127 10.47 -13.75 20.71
CA ARG A 127 9.49 -13.53 21.79
C ARG A 127 9.70 -12.19 22.51
N ASP A 128 10.94 -11.73 22.58
CA ASP A 128 11.27 -10.48 23.26
C ASP A 128 10.87 -9.27 22.41
N ASP A 129 11.00 -9.34 21.08
CA ASP A 129 10.51 -8.31 20.16
C ASP A 129 9.00 -8.07 20.34
N ARG A 130 8.21 -9.13 20.49
CA ARG A 130 6.75 -9.06 20.67
C ARG A 130 6.30 -8.41 21.98
N ARG A 131 7.19 -8.34 22.98
CA ARG A 131 6.89 -7.77 24.31
C ARG A 131 7.45 -6.37 24.47
N ARG A 132 8.42 -6.02 23.65
CA ARG A 132 9.14 -4.75 23.73
C ARG A 132 8.27 -3.60 23.24
N ARG A 133 8.36 -2.47 23.95
CA ARG A 133 7.80 -1.21 23.51
C ARG A 133 8.92 -0.32 22.97
N VAL A 134 8.70 0.23 21.80
CA VAL A 134 9.66 1.07 21.09
C VAL A 134 9.29 2.53 21.29
N PRO A 135 10.23 3.41 21.66
CA PRO A 135 10.00 4.85 21.62
C PRO A 135 9.73 5.31 20.18
N LEU A 136 8.66 6.08 20.00
CA LEU A 136 8.20 6.49 18.67
C LEU A 136 8.92 7.75 18.20
N GLY A 137 9.32 7.76 16.93
CA GLY A 137 9.81 8.91 16.21
C GLY A 137 8.68 9.76 15.62
N VAL A 138 9.04 10.68 14.74
CA VAL A 138 8.11 11.49 13.97
C VAL A 138 8.04 10.94 12.55
N LEU A 139 6.84 10.57 12.11
CA LEU A 139 6.62 10.08 10.75
C LEU A 139 6.67 11.23 9.73
N ALA A 140 7.25 10.95 8.57
CA ALA A 140 7.23 11.86 7.44
C ALA A 140 6.88 11.07 6.16
N PRO A 141 5.89 11.54 5.37
CA PRO A 141 5.47 10.87 4.15
C PRO A 141 6.40 11.18 2.98
N SER A 142 6.50 10.24 2.05
CA SER A 142 6.94 10.53 0.69
C SER A 142 5.85 11.27 -0.10
N GLN A 143 6.16 11.71 -1.31
CA GLN A 143 5.12 12.00 -2.29
C GLN A 143 4.29 10.74 -2.55
N PRO A 144 3.00 10.89 -2.85
CA PRO A 144 2.14 9.76 -3.16
C PRO A 144 2.49 9.14 -4.52
N TYR A 145 2.21 7.85 -4.67
CA TYR A 145 2.45 7.14 -5.93
C TYR A 145 1.19 6.48 -6.52
N ILE A 146 0.12 6.31 -5.73
CA ILE A 146 -1.16 5.77 -6.18
C ILE A 146 -2.31 6.37 -5.35
N TYR A 147 -3.47 6.54 -5.99
CA TYR A 147 -4.73 6.90 -5.32
C TYR A 147 -5.60 5.67 -5.11
N SER A 148 -6.14 5.47 -3.90
CA SER A 148 -6.98 4.34 -3.50
C SER A 148 -8.36 4.85 -3.05
N PRO A 149 -9.37 4.90 -3.96
CA PRO A 149 -10.73 5.28 -3.63
C PRO A 149 -11.57 4.09 -3.19
N LEU A 150 -12.76 4.38 -2.66
CA LEU A 150 -13.83 3.40 -2.64
C LEU A 150 -14.50 3.36 -4.00
N THR A 151 -14.97 2.16 -4.41
CA THR A 151 -15.76 1.93 -5.62
C THR A 151 -17.01 1.12 -5.30
N ILE A 152 -18.01 1.21 -6.17
CA ILE A 152 -19.19 0.35 -6.11
C ILE A 152 -18.91 -0.90 -6.96
N ALA A 153 -18.90 -2.06 -6.32
CA ALA A 153 -18.92 -3.35 -6.99
C ALA A 153 -20.36 -3.85 -7.14
N LEU A 154 -20.66 -4.39 -8.30
CA LEU A 154 -21.99 -4.89 -8.70
C LEU A 154 -21.92 -6.39 -8.88
N GLY A 155 -22.85 -7.10 -8.28
CA GLY A 155 -23.09 -8.52 -8.51
C GLY A 155 -23.89 -8.77 -9.78
N PRO A 156 -23.95 -10.01 -10.28
CA PRO A 156 -24.62 -10.35 -11.54
C PRO A 156 -26.10 -9.97 -11.57
N LYS A 157 -26.81 -10.07 -10.45
CA LYS A 157 -28.22 -9.68 -10.36
C LYS A 157 -28.45 -8.16 -10.42
N ALA A 158 -27.48 -7.35 -9.98
CA ALA A 158 -27.57 -5.90 -10.10
C ALA A 158 -27.57 -5.46 -11.56
N LEU A 159 -26.72 -6.06 -12.37
CA LEU A 159 -26.63 -5.76 -13.80
C LEU A 159 -27.96 -6.03 -14.53
N GLU A 160 -28.66 -7.09 -14.13
CA GLU A 160 -30.01 -7.39 -14.64
C GLU A 160 -31.05 -6.38 -14.16
N LYS A 161 -31.07 -6.05 -12.85
CA LYS A 161 -32.03 -5.12 -12.23
C LYS A 161 -31.89 -3.69 -12.76
N THR A 162 -30.67 -3.25 -12.97
CA THR A 162 -30.40 -1.90 -13.50
C THR A 162 -30.74 -1.77 -14.99
N ARG A 163 -30.96 -2.88 -15.72
CA ARG A 163 -31.22 -2.92 -17.16
C ARG A 163 -30.22 -2.10 -17.98
N GLY A 164 -28.95 -2.15 -17.60
CA GLY A 164 -27.89 -1.38 -18.22
C GLY A 164 -27.85 0.10 -17.81
N ARG A 165 -28.63 0.54 -16.83
CA ARG A 165 -28.50 1.88 -16.25
C ARG A 165 -27.17 1.97 -15.52
N SER A 166 -26.43 3.02 -15.82
CA SER A 166 -25.18 3.33 -15.14
C SER A 166 -25.41 3.62 -13.65
N ILE A 167 -24.56 3.08 -12.79
CA ILE A 167 -24.46 3.46 -11.38
C ILE A 167 -23.42 4.57 -11.29
N ALA A 168 -23.88 5.79 -11.21
CA ALA A 168 -23.04 7.00 -11.21
C ALA A 168 -22.80 7.56 -9.81
N GLY A 169 -23.41 6.98 -8.76
CA GLY A 169 -23.29 7.43 -7.39
C GLY A 169 -23.91 6.49 -6.38
N VAL A 170 -23.66 6.79 -5.10
CA VAL A 170 -24.21 6.04 -3.96
C VAL A 170 -25.75 6.04 -3.96
N GLY A 171 -26.37 7.14 -4.39
CA GLY A 171 -27.83 7.26 -4.46
C GLY A 171 -28.50 6.27 -5.42
N ASP A 172 -27.76 5.79 -6.45
CA ASP A 172 -28.27 4.80 -7.41
C ASP A 172 -28.39 3.40 -6.82
N LEU A 173 -27.86 3.18 -5.60
CA LEU A 173 -27.99 1.94 -4.86
C LEU A 173 -29.38 1.75 -4.22
N ALA A 174 -30.22 2.78 -4.21
CA ALA A 174 -31.57 2.69 -3.67
C ALA A 174 -32.37 1.56 -4.37
N GLY A 175 -32.96 0.67 -3.57
CA GLY A 175 -33.71 -0.49 -4.05
C GLY A 175 -32.86 -1.70 -4.43
N LEU A 176 -31.52 -1.61 -4.36
CA LEU A 176 -30.63 -2.77 -4.46
C LEU A 176 -30.37 -3.34 -3.04
N ARG A 177 -30.15 -4.65 -2.94
CA ARG A 177 -29.67 -5.28 -1.70
C ARG A 177 -28.18 -5.00 -1.57
N ILE A 178 -27.79 -4.31 -0.52
CA ILE A 178 -26.41 -3.87 -0.29
C ILE A 178 -25.79 -4.73 0.82
N GLY A 179 -24.71 -5.44 0.53
CA GLY A 179 -23.86 -6.05 1.55
C GLY A 179 -22.77 -5.08 1.93
N ILE A 180 -22.46 -4.95 3.24
CA ILE A 180 -21.38 -4.09 3.72
C ILE A 180 -20.70 -4.68 4.96
N GLU A 181 -19.39 -4.54 5.08
CA GLU A 181 -18.69 -4.91 6.30
C GLU A 181 -18.86 -3.83 7.37
N SER A 182 -19.33 -4.26 8.56
CA SER A 182 -19.57 -3.38 9.70
C SER A 182 -18.31 -2.63 10.13
N GLY A 183 -18.47 -1.37 10.53
CA GLY A 183 -17.40 -0.55 11.12
C GLY A 183 -16.37 -0.05 10.10
N THR A 184 -16.58 -0.24 8.80
CA THR A 184 -15.72 0.30 7.74
C THR A 184 -16.10 1.74 7.39
N LEU A 185 -15.17 2.44 6.70
CA LEU A 185 -15.48 3.76 6.13
C LEU A 185 -16.68 3.69 5.16
N ALA A 186 -16.74 2.63 4.36
CA ALA A 186 -17.84 2.41 3.42
C ALA A 186 -19.19 2.22 4.13
N ASP A 187 -19.19 1.53 5.26
CA ASP A 187 -20.36 1.38 6.13
C ASP A 187 -20.84 2.74 6.64
N ALA A 188 -19.95 3.54 7.22
CA ALA A 188 -20.28 4.87 7.70
C ALA A 188 -20.86 5.77 6.60
N ILE A 189 -20.31 5.70 5.37
CA ILE A 189 -20.81 6.44 4.22
C ILE A 189 -22.24 6.02 3.86
N LEU A 190 -22.49 4.71 3.74
CA LEU A 190 -23.81 4.19 3.34
C LEU A 190 -24.88 4.46 4.40
N MET A 191 -24.50 4.29 5.70
CA MET A 191 -25.42 4.53 6.82
C MET A 191 -25.83 6.00 6.99
N THR A 192 -24.93 6.93 6.62
CA THR A 192 -25.21 8.37 6.77
C THR A 192 -25.71 9.03 5.48
N PHE A 193 -25.68 8.31 4.34
CA PHE A 193 -26.06 8.86 3.06
C PHE A 193 -27.51 9.40 3.07
N GLU A 194 -27.66 10.69 2.74
CA GLU A 194 -28.96 11.38 2.71
C GLU A 194 -29.84 11.07 3.96
N GLN A 195 -29.24 11.23 5.14
CA GLN A 195 -29.89 10.99 6.43
C GLN A 195 -30.39 9.55 6.62
N GLY A 196 -29.66 8.58 6.06
CA GLY A 196 -29.95 7.16 6.23
C GLY A 196 -30.87 6.55 5.17
N ARG A 197 -31.02 7.22 4.02
CA ARG A 197 -31.89 6.76 2.92
C ARG A 197 -31.67 5.32 2.46
N LEU A 198 -30.47 4.76 2.69
CA LEU A 198 -30.12 3.42 2.25
C LEU A 198 -30.21 2.36 3.36
N ILE A 199 -30.51 2.73 4.60
CA ILE A 199 -30.45 1.83 5.76
C ILE A 199 -31.26 0.55 5.55
N ASP A 200 -32.46 0.65 5.04
CA ASP A 200 -33.35 -0.50 4.80
C ASP A 200 -32.85 -1.44 3.69
N ASN A 201 -31.88 -1.02 2.91
CA ASN A 201 -31.29 -1.81 1.84
C ASN A 201 -30.00 -2.54 2.27
N ILE A 202 -29.48 -2.23 3.49
CA ILE A 202 -28.16 -2.66 3.96
C ILE A 202 -28.28 -3.94 4.79
N THR A 203 -27.40 -4.89 4.48
CA THR A 203 -27.12 -6.04 5.35
C THR A 203 -25.66 -5.98 5.78
N HIS A 204 -25.45 -5.97 7.09
CA HIS A 204 -24.11 -5.93 7.67
C HIS A 204 -23.49 -7.32 7.76
N LEU A 205 -22.21 -7.38 7.39
CA LEU A 205 -21.37 -8.56 7.52
C LEU A 205 -20.25 -8.28 8.54
N VAL A 206 -19.75 -9.33 9.17
CA VAL A 206 -18.64 -9.23 10.12
C VAL A 206 -17.31 -9.33 9.38
N PRO A 207 -16.46 -8.29 9.42
CA PRO A 207 -15.14 -8.32 8.80
C PRO A 207 -14.31 -9.53 9.26
N GLY A 208 -13.60 -10.17 8.34
CA GLY A 208 -12.75 -11.32 8.63
C GLY A 208 -13.48 -12.64 8.91
N ARG A 209 -14.81 -12.63 9.10
CA ARG A 209 -15.63 -13.83 9.24
C ARG A 209 -16.47 -14.13 8.02
N ASP A 210 -17.09 -13.11 7.47
CA ASP A 210 -18.05 -13.23 6.37
C ASP A 210 -17.36 -12.86 5.04
N ASP A 211 -17.62 -13.64 3.99
CA ASP A 211 -17.07 -13.43 2.65
C ASP A 211 -17.99 -12.50 1.84
N LEU A 212 -17.76 -11.20 1.93
CA LEU A 212 -18.56 -10.17 1.26
C LEU A 212 -18.56 -10.32 -0.27
N LEU A 213 -17.37 -10.46 -0.87
CA LEU A 213 -17.26 -10.48 -2.34
C LEU A 213 -17.73 -11.80 -2.93
N GLY A 214 -17.48 -12.93 -2.26
CA GLY A 214 -18.04 -14.21 -2.67
C GLY A 214 -19.56 -14.24 -2.55
N ALA A 215 -20.14 -13.64 -1.51
CA ALA A 215 -21.59 -13.51 -1.37
C ALA A 215 -22.20 -12.62 -2.47
N LEU A 216 -21.51 -11.54 -2.83
CA LEU A 216 -21.90 -10.68 -3.94
C LEU A 216 -21.86 -11.43 -5.29
N ASP A 217 -20.83 -12.22 -5.53
CA ASP A 217 -20.65 -13.00 -6.77
C ASP A 217 -21.69 -14.12 -6.90
N ARG A 218 -22.08 -14.76 -5.79
CA ARG A 218 -23.22 -15.69 -5.74
C ARG A 218 -24.58 -15.01 -5.93
N GLY A 219 -24.63 -13.67 -5.82
CA GLY A 219 -25.88 -12.89 -5.94
C GLY A 219 -26.74 -12.89 -4.68
N ASP A 220 -26.13 -13.07 -3.49
CA ASP A 220 -26.77 -12.89 -2.19
C ASP A 220 -27.07 -11.40 -1.97
N PHE A 221 -26.21 -10.53 -2.50
CA PHE A 221 -26.36 -9.08 -2.59
C PHE A 221 -26.34 -8.63 -4.04
N ASP A 222 -26.76 -7.39 -4.27
CA ASP A 222 -26.76 -6.77 -5.58
C ASP A 222 -25.54 -5.85 -5.75
N ALA A 223 -25.14 -5.15 -4.68
CA ALA A 223 -24.04 -4.20 -4.70
C ALA A 223 -23.32 -4.11 -3.36
N THR A 224 -22.09 -3.57 -3.39
CA THR A 224 -21.35 -3.14 -2.22
C THR A 224 -20.51 -1.90 -2.54
N LEU A 225 -20.17 -1.11 -1.51
CA LEU A 225 -19.15 -0.06 -1.56
C LEU A 225 -17.91 -0.56 -0.83
N LEU A 226 -16.74 -0.55 -1.47
CA LEU A 226 -15.52 -1.09 -0.88
C LEU A 226 -14.26 -0.43 -1.48
N ASP A 227 -13.11 -0.63 -0.83
CA ASP A 227 -11.81 -0.22 -1.37
C ASP A 227 -11.59 -0.89 -2.74
N LEU A 228 -11.25 -0.09 -3.76
CA LEU A 228 -10.99 -0.55 -5.13
C LEU A 228 -9.94 -1.66 -5.17
N ARG A 229 -8.92 -1.57 -4.33
CA ARG A 229 -7.86 -2.59 -4.21
C ARG A 229 -8.44 -3.97 -3.83
N ARG A 230 -9.39 -4.02 -2.90
CA ARG A 230 -10.03 -5.31 -2.51
C ARG A 230 -10.80 -5.93 -3.67
N PHE A 231 -11.46 -5.08 -4.47
CA PHE A 231 -12.12 -5.53 -5.69
C PHE A 231 -11.11 -6.09 -6.71
N ASP A 232 -10.00 -5.40 -6.94
CA ASP A 232 -8.93 -5.85 -7.83
C ASP A 232 -8.30 -7.17 -7.36
N ALA A 233 -8.03 -7.30 -6.04
CA ALA A 233 -7.53 -8.53 -5.43
C ALA A 233 -8.48 -9.72 -5.66
N TYR A 234 -9.78 -9.50 -5.45
CA TYR A 234 -10.78 -10.54 -5.66
C TYR A 234 -10.81 -10.99 -7.13
N ARG A 235 -10.82 -10.05 -8.07
CA ARG A 235 -10.79 -10.36 -9.51
C ARG A 235 -9.54 -11.12 -9.92
N ALA A 236 -8.39 -10.76 -9.37
CA ALA A 236 -7.13 -11.48 -9.64
C ALA A 236 -7.16 -12.91 -9.13
N ALA A 237 -7.78 -13.14 -7.96
CA ALA A 237 -7.93 -14.47 -7.37
C ALA A 237 -9.05 -15.31 -8.01
N HIS A 238 -10.04 -14.67 -8.63
CA HIS A 238 -11.22 -15.32 -9.23
C HIS A 238 -11.42 -14.84 -10.69
N PRO A 239 -10.62 -15.36 -11.65
CA PRO A 239 -10.68 -14.91 -13.04
C PRO A 239 -12.06 -15.08 -13.69
N ASP A 240 -12.86 -16.06 -13.22
CA ASP A 240 -14.20 -16.36 -13.74
C ASP A 240 -15.30 -15.57 -13.05
N THR A 241 -14.96 -14.63 -12.15
CA THR A 241 -15.94 -13.81 -11.44
C THR A 241 -16.79 -12.97 -12.40
N ARG A 242 -18.07 -12.84 -12.11
CA ARG A 242 -19.02 -11.98 -12.84
C ARG A 242 -19.23 -10.63 -12.19
N LEU A 243 -18.45 -10.32 -11.15
CA LEU A 243 -18.48 -9.01 -10.52
C LEU A 243 -17.98 -7.93 -11.48
N ALA A 244 -18.62 -6.78 -11.45
CA ALA A 244 -18.23 -5.61 -12.24
C ALA A 244 -18.06 -4.39 -11.35
N ALA A 245 -17.00 -3.59 -11.59
CA ALA A 245 -16.93 -2.25 -11.03
C ALA A 245 -17.91 -1.35 -11.80
N SER A 246 -18.62 -0.47 -11.08
CA SER A 246 -19.56 0.47 -11.69
C SER A 246 -18.88 1.58 -12.50
N GLY A 247 -17.56 1.77 -12.32
CA GLY A 247 -16.81 2.92 -12.82
C GLY A 247 -16.92 4.16 -11.94
N TYR A 248 -17.80 4.14 -10.94
CA TYR A 248 -17.88 5.21 -9.95
C TYR A 248 -16.80 5.08 -8.88
N PHE A 249 -16.14 6.19 -8.60
CA PHE A 249 -15.21 6.33 -7.48
C PHE A 249 -15.76 7.34 -6.49
N TYR A 250 -15.88 6.91 -5.24
CA TYR A 250 -16.34 7.80 -4.19
C TYR A 250 -15.34 8.95 -4.01
N PRO A 251 -15.81 10.20 -3.83
CA PRO A 251 -14.93 11.37 -3.79
C PRO A 251 -13.92 11.38 -2.64
N ILE A 252 -14.14 10.57 -1.60
CA ILE A 252 -13.21 10.39 -0.50
C ILE A 252 -12.45 9.10 -0.74
N GLY A 253 -11.13 9.21 -0.87
CA GLY A 253 -10.16 8.15 -0.96
C GLY A 253 -8.84 8.66 -0.44
N ALA A 254 -7.87 7.80 -0.23
CA ALA A 254 -6.55 8.20 0.23
C ALA A 254 -5.51 7.95 -0.85
N ASN A 255 -4.56 8.88 -0.98
CA ASN A 255 -3.31 8.58 -1.64
C ASN A 255 -2.51 7.60 -0.80
N ARG A 256 -1.72 6.76 -1.46
CA ARG A 256 -0.74 5.91 -0.81
C ARG A 256 0.67 6.33 -1.21
N GLY A 257 1.58 6.25 -0.26
CA GLY A 257 2.98 6.60 -0.41
C GLY A 257 3.85 5.72 0.47
N TYR A 258 5.14 6.01 0.51
CA TYR A 258 5.99 5.55 1.58
C TYR A 258 5.87 6.47 2.79
N VAL A 259 6.11 5.92 3.96
CA VAL A 259 6.37 6.70 5.17
C VAL A 259 7.73 6.30 5.73
N GLY A 260 8.49 7.27 6.18
CA GLY A 260 9.77 7.12 6.88
C GLY A 260 9.80 7.97 8.14
N LEU A 261 10.96 8.11 8.76
CA LEU A 261 11.16 9.02 9.89
C LEU A 261 11.59 10.40 9.40
N ALA A 262 11.06 11.44 10.04
CA ALA A 262 11.45 12.83 9.78
C ALA A 262 12.94 13.11 10.11
N SER A 263 13.59 12.24 10.86
CA SER A 263 15.02 12.30 11.15
C SER A 263 15.91 11.91 9.97
N ASP A 264 15.34 11.32 8.89
CA ASP A 264 16.06 10.95 7.66
C ASP A 264 15.51 11.72 6.43
N PRO A 265 15.67 13.03 6.38
CA PRO A 265 15.12 13.85 5.29
C PRO A 265 15.81 13.58 3.95
N ASP A 266 17.09 13.19 3.97
CA ASP A 266 17.87 12.95 2.74
C ASP A 266 17.38 11.69 2.02
N LEU A 267 17.08 10.62 2.76
CA LEU A 267 16.46 9.44 2.18
C LEU A 267 15.10 9.77 1.57
N LEU A 268 14.24 10.49 2.30
CA LEU A 268 12.92 10.86 1.79
C LEU A 268 13.00 11.76 0.56
N ALA A 269 13.95 12.68 0.50
CA ALA A 269 14.19 13.51 -0.68
C ALA A 269 14.64 12.66 -1.89
N ALA A 270 15.55 11.71 -1.67
CA ALA A 270 16.02 10.80 -2.72
C ALA A 270 14.90 9.88 -3.22
N VAL A 271 14.08 9.34 -2.31
CA VAL A 271 12.89 8.52 -2.64
C VAL A 271 11.87 9.33 -3.44
N ASN A 272 11.58 10.58 -3.04
CA ASN A 272 10.67 11.46 -3.77
C ASN A 272 11.17 11.73 -5.19
N LYS A 273 12.46 11.97 -5.35
CA LYS A 273 13.05 12.13 -6.69
C LYS A 273 12.88 10.86 -7.52
N ALA A 274 13.18 9.68 -6.96
CA ALA A 274 13.02 8.41 -7.64
C ALA A 274 11.57 8.16 -8.07
N LEU A 275 10.60 8.43 -7.17
CA LEU A 275 9.17 8.32 -7.47
C LEU A 275 8.74 9.28 -8.57
N SER A 276 9.23 10.54 -8.56
CA SER A 276 8.95 11.52 -9.63
C SER A 276 9.45 11.04 -10.99
N ASP A 277 10.69 10.52 -11.03
CA ASP A 277 11.29 10.00 -12.26
C ASP A 277 10.52 8.78 -12.79
N LEU A 278 10.11 7.85 -11.90
CA LEU A 278 9.30 6.68 -12.26
C LEU A 278 7.89 7.05 -12.71
N GLN A 279 7.28 8.03 -12.07
CA GLN A 279 5.95 8.56 -12.45
C GLN A 279 6.00 9.20 -13.84
N ALA A 280 6.99 10.06 -14.09
CA ALA A 280 7.17 10.73 -15.37
C ALA A 280 7.46 9.74 -16.51
N ALA A 281 8.13 8.64 -16.23
CA ALA A 281 8.38 7.56 -17.19
C ALA A 281 7.16 6.64 -17.43
N GLY A 282 6.07 6.78 -16.67
CA GLY A 282 4.90 5.87 -16.73
C GLY A 282 5.11 4.53 -16.03
N THR A 283 6.29 4.27 -15.49
CA THR A 283 6.67 2.98 -14.89
C THR A 283 5.74 2.58 -13.74
N ILE A 284 5.32 3.54 -12.90
CA ILE A 284 4.42 3.23 -11.77
C ILE A 284 3.07 2.68 -12.27
N ALA A 285 2.52 3.25 -13.35
CA ALA A 285 1.28 2.77 -13.94
C ALA A 285 1.44 1.35 -14.53
N GLU A 286 2.54 1.10 -15.22
CA GLU A 286 2.87 -0.22 -15.78
C GLU A 286 3.01 -1.29 -14.70
N LEU A 287 3.72 -0.99 -13.61
CA LEU A 287 3.85 -1.88 -12.45
C LEU A 287 2.49 -2.17 -11.80
N GLY A 288 1.63 -1.15 -11.66
CA GLY A 288 0.28 -1.32 -11.16
C GLY A 288 -0.56 -2.27 -12.02
N GLN A 289 -0.55 -2.07 -13.33
CA GLN A 289 -1.26 -2.95 -14.27
C GLN A 289 -0.73 -4.38 -14.23
N ALA A 290 0.60 -4.55 -14.20
CA ALA A 290 1.23 -5.86 -14.11
C ALA A 290 0.85 -6.61 -12.81
N ALA A 291 0.61 -5.89 -11.71
CA ALA A 291 0.14 -6.44 -10.45
C ALA A 291 -1.39 -6.68 -10.39
N GLY A 292 -2.13 -6.35 -11.47
CA GLY A 292 -3.58 -6.49 -11.52
C GLY A 292 -4.36 -5.34 -10.85
N LEU A 293 -3.69 -4.22 -10.54
CA LEU A 293 -4.33 -3.03 -9.98
C LEU A 293 -5.03 -2.19 -11.06
N THR A 294 -6.18 -1.64 -10.72
CA THR A 294 -6.74 -0.48 -11.39
C THR A 294 -5.94 0.75 -10.96
N TYR A 295 -4.87 1.07 -11.70
CA TYR A 295 -4.01 2.19 -11.36
C TYR A 295 -4.74 3.52 -11.54
N LEU A 296 -4.74 4.32 -10.48
CA LEU A 296 -5.21 5.70 -10.47
C LEU A 296 -4.08 6.61 -9.99
N PRO A 297 -3.72 7.67 -10.75
CA PRO A 297 -2.67 8.58 -10.33
C PRO A 297 -3.06 9.30 -9.04
N PRO A 298 -2.07 9.73 -8.24
CA PRO A 298 -2.31 10.53 -7.04
C PRO A 298 -3.19 11.75 -7.30
N ARG A 299 -3.95 12.16 -6.27
CA ARG A 299 -4.86 13.31 -6.33
C ARG A 299 -4.54 14.33 -5.25
N GLU A 300 -4.85 15.58 -5.52
CA GLU A 300 -4.80 16.64 -4.49
C GLU A 300 -6.02 16.59 -3.56
N PRO A 301 -5.85 16.84 -2.27
CA PRO A 301 -4.58 17.10 -1.59
C PRO A 301 -3.75 15.80 -1.41
N ALA A 302 -2.43 15.92 -1.45
CA ALA A 302 -1.51 14.78 -1.29
C ALA A 302 -1.76 14.02 0.02
N ILE A 303 -2.02 14.74 1.10
CA ILE A 303 -2.39 14.21 2.42
C ILE A 303 -3.86 14.54 2.67
N LEU A 304 -4.68 13.53 2.84
CA LEU A 304 -6.09 13.70 3.14
C LEU A 304 -6.26 14.24 4.57
N GLY A 305 -6.98 15.37 4.71
CA GLY A 305 -7.35 15.91 6.01
C GLY A 305 -8.45 15.11 6.71
N ASP A 306 -9.07 15.69 7.72
CA ASP A 306 -10.08 15.05 8.56
C ASP A 306 -11.22 14.40 7.74
N VAL A 307 -11.15 13.08 7.60
CA VAL A 307 -12.06 12.31 6.73
C VAL A 307 -13.48 12.32 7.29
N TRP A 308 -13.60 12.16 8.60
CA TRP A 308 -14.89 12.10 9.30
C TRP A 308 -15.71 13.38 9.16
N LEU A 309 -15.06 14.55 9.20
CA LEU A 309 -15.75 15.82 9.00
C LEU A 309 -16.35 15.93 7.59
N LYS A 310 -15.68 15.38 6.58
CA LYS A 310 -16.18 15.39 5.20
C LYS A 310 -17.33 14.42 4.96
N ILE A 311 -17.42 13.34 5.73
CA ILE A 311 -18.55 12.39 5.66
C ILE A 311 -19.79 12.97 6.30
N LEU A 312 -19.63 13.61 7.46
CA LEU A 312 -20.74 14.19 8.23
C LEU A 312 -21.31 15.47 7.60
N GLN A 313 -20.60 16.12 6.70
CA GLN A 313 -21.04 17.35 6.01
C GLN A 313 -21.77 17.10 4.68
N ARG A 314 -21.94 15.85 4.29
CA ARG A 314 -22.65 15.41 3.08
C ARG A 314 -23.91 14.65 3.43
#